data_7af72ad7156748794123add764004280
#
_entry.id   7af72ad7156748794123add764004280
#
_cell.length_a   1.000
_cell.length_b   1.000
_cell.length_c   1.000
_cell.angle_alpha   90.00
_cell.angle_beta   90.00
_cell.angle_gamma   90.00
#
_symmetry.space_group_name_H-M   'P 1'
#
loop_
_entity.id
_entity.type
_entity.pdbx_description
1 polymer ?
#
loop_
_entity_poly.entity_id
_entity_poly.type
_entity_poly.pdbx_seq_one_letter_code
_entity_poly.pdbx_strand_id
1 'polypeptide(L)'
;KINDKHFEIIVRQMMRKVEIDEPGDTRFLEQQVVDKLEFMEENDRIWGKKVVVDGGDSQNLQPGQIVTARKLRDENSMLKRRDLKPVSVRDAVPATSTQILQGITRAALQTSSFMSAASFQETTKVLNEAAIYGKVDPLEGLKENVICGHLIPVGTGMKELRGLVVGSKEEMEKMQGNK
;
A
#
# COMPACT_ATOMS: atom_id res chain seq x y z
N LYS A 1 31.76 -13.11 14.41
CA LYS A 1 32.30 -12.80 13.06
C LYS A 1 31.25 -12.08 12.25
N ILE A 2 31.65 -11.02 11.53
CA ILE A 2 30.78 -10.30 10.58
C ILE A 2 30.68 -11.18 9.32
N ASN A 3 29.46 -11.38 8.82
CA ASN A 3 29.17 -12.14 7.61
C ASN A 3 28.71 -11.17 6.51
N ASP A 4 28.91 -11.52 5.26
CA ASP A 4 28.46 -10.74 4.09
C ASP A 4 26.94 -10.53 4.09
N LYS A 5 26.17 -11.44 4.66
CA LYS A 5 24.71 -11.34 4.82
C LYS A 5 24.27 -10.07 5.58
N HIS A 6 25.06 -9.58 6.51
CA HIS A 6 24.76 -8.33 7.23
C HIS A 6 24.79 -7.13 6.29
N PHE A 7 25.76 -7.10 5.36
CA PHE A 7 25.84 -6.06 4.32
C PHE A 7 24.71 -6.21 3.30
N GLU A 8 24.37 -7.41 2.89
CA GLU A 8 23.28 -7.67 1.94
C GLU A 8 21.94 -7.12 2.47
N ILE A 9 21.63 -7.33 3.74
CA ILE A 9 20.41 -6.81 4.38
C ILE A 9 20.40 -5.28 4.37
N ILE A 10 21.54 -4.66 4.71
CA ILE A 10 21.66 -3.18 4.74
C ILE A 10 21.47 -2.61 3.32
N VAL A 11 22.18 -3.16 2.33
CA VAL A 11 22.07 -2.72 0.93
C VAL A 11 20.64 -2.89 0.40
N ARG A 12 19.99 -3.99 0.72
CA ARG A 12 18.59 -4.22 0.35
C ARG A 12 17.66 -3.12 0.89
N GLN A 13 17.86 -2.69 2.14
CA GLN A 13 17.08 -1.59 2.71
C GLN A 13 17.41 -0.24 2.06
N MET A 14 18.65 0.00 1.66
CA MET A 14 19.04 1.20 0.93
C MET A 14 18.45 1.27 -0.49
N MET A 15 18.09 0.12 -1.07
CA MET A 15 17.50 -0.02 -2.40
C MET A 15 15.98 -0.28 -2.36
N ARG A 16 15.31 0.04 -1.27
CA ARG A 16 13.88 -0.23 -1.11
C ARG A 16 12.98 0.71 -1.91
N LYS A 17 13.46 1.88 -2.27
CA LYS A 17 12.71 2.92 -2.98
C LYS A 17 13.01 2.93 -4.47
N VAL A 18 12.00 3.32 -5.24
CA VAL A 18 12.09 3.55 -6.68
C VAL A 18 11.60 4.97 -7.00
N GLU A 19 12.14 5.57 -8.02
CA GLU A 19 11.69 6.84 -8.59
C GLU A 19 10.82 6.55 -9.80
N ILE A 20 9.66 7.19 -9.87
CA ILE A 20 8.72 7.03 -10.98
C ILE A 20 9.20 7.87 -12.17
N ASP A 21 9.43 7.21 -13.32
CA ASP A 21 9.79 7.88 -14.57
C ASP A 21 8.52 8.34 -15.27
N GLU A 22 7.66 7.41 -15.66
CA GLU A 22 6.38 7.67 -16.30
C GLU A 22 5.25 7.06 -15.46
N PRO A 23 4.31 7.88 -14.97
CA PRO A 23 3.24 7.39 -14.10
C PRO A 23 2.16 6.59 -14.84
N GLY A 24 2.08 6.70 -16.17
CA GLY A 24 1.03 6.06 -16.95
C GLY A 24 -0.36 6.39 -16.40
N ASP A 25 -1.20 5.37 -16.24
CA ASP A 25 -2.56 5.51 -15.68
C ASP A 25 -2.63 5.20 -14.17
N THR A 26 -1.49 5.19 -13.48
CA THR A 26 -1.42 5.01 -12.03
C THR A 26 -1.69 6.32 -11.29
N ARG A 27 -1.83 6.23 -9.97
CA ARG A 27 -1.99 7.40 -9.08
C ARG A 27 -0.69 8.14 -8.79
N PHE A 28 0.45 7.67 -9.29
CA PHE A 28 1.75 8.26 -9.02
C PHE A 28 1.97 9.54 -9.82
N LEU A 29 2.91 10.35 -9.33
CA LEU A 29 3.40 11.54 -10.02
C LEU A 29 4.79 11.26 -10.61
N GLU A 30 5.15 11.98 -11.66
CA GLU A 30 6.49 11.95 -12.21
C GLU A 30 7.52 12.35 -11.15
N GLN A 31 8.67 11.68 -11.13
CA GLN A 31 9.77 11.89 -10.18
C GLN A 31 9.39 11.64 -8.71
N GLN A 32 8.25 11.02 -8.44
CA GLN A 32 7.86 10.64 -7.11
C GLN A 32 8.71 9.45 -6.63
N VAL A 33 9.24 9.54 -5.41
CA VAL A 33 9.95 8.42 -4.77
C VAL A 33 8.97 7.61 -3.93
N VAL A 34 8.76 6.36 -4.31
CA VAL A 34 7.81 5.45 -3.65
C VAL A 34 8.50 4.16 -3.20
N ASP A 35 7.83 3.41 -2.34
CA ASP A 35 8.27 2.08 -1.96
C ASP A 35 8.11 1.10 -3.13
N LYS A 36 9.10 0.24 -3.35
CA LYS A 36 9.07 -0.74 -4.44
C LYS A 36 7.85 -1.66 -4.36
N LEU A 37 7.44 -2.03 -3.15
CA LEU A 37 6.26 -2.87 -2.96
C LEU A 37 4.98 -2.13 -3.35
N GLU A 38 4.81 -0.88 -2.89
CA GLU A 38 3.67 -0.04 -3.26
C GLU A 38 3.58 0.20 -4.77
N PHE A 39 4.74 0.38 -5.43
CA PHE A 39 4.81 0.49 -6.89
C PHE A 39 4.31 -0.79 -7.58
N MET A 40 4.72 -1.95 -7.11
CA MET A 40 4.29 -3.23 -7.67
C MET A 40 2.78 -3.46 -7.47
N GLU A 41 2.28 -3.22 -6.26
CA GLU A 41 0.86 -3.35 -5.92
C GLU A 41 -0.03 -2.44 -6.78
N GLU A 42 0.40 -1.20 -7.02
CA GLU A 42 -0.36 -0.27 -7.85
C GLU A 42 -0.38 -0.70 -9.33
N ASN A 43 0.75 -1.17 -9.86
CA ASN A 43 0.81 -1.72 -11.22
C ASN A 43 -0.06 -2.98 -11.35
N ASP A 44 -0.03 -3.88 -10.37
CA ASP A 44 -0.90 -5.06 -10.33
C ASP A 44 -2.38 -4.67 -10.24
N ARG A 45 -2.69 -3.61 -9.51
CA ARG A 45 -4.06 -3.09 -9.40
C ARG A 45 -4.64 -2.67 -10.74
N ILE A 46 -3.84 -2.07 -11.61
CA ILE A 46 -4.30 -1.62 -12.94
C ILE A 46 -4.10 -2.65 -14.05
N TRP A 47 -3.34 -3.71 -13.78
CA TRP A 47 -3.06 -4.76 -14.76
C TRP A 47 -4.35 -5.36 -15.33
N GLY A 48 -4.42 -5.47 -16.66
CA GLY A 48 -5.58 -6.00 -17.36
C GLY A 48 -6.85 -5.14 -17.31
N LYS A 49 -6.78 -3.93 -16.75
CA LYS A 49 -7.87 -2.95 -16.80
C LYS A 49 -7.82 -2.11 -18.07
N LYS A 50 -8.94 -1.46 -18.35
CA LYS A 50 -9.10 -0.57 -19.50
C LYS A 50 -9.38 0.85 -19.03
N VAL A 51 -8.90 1.83 -19.76
CA VAL A 51 -9.21 3.24 -19.56
C VAL A 51 -10.22 3.69 -20.59
N VAL A 52 -11.28 4.33 -20.13
CA VAL A 52 -12.33 4.87 -21.00
C VAL A 52 -11.78 6.10 -21.74
N VAL A 53 -11.78 6.03 -23.07
CA VAL A 53 -11.39 7.16 -23.95
C VAL A 53 -12.62 7.99 -24.27
N ASP A 54 -13.71 7.34 -24.69
CA ASP A 54 -14.99 7.96 -25.01
C ASP A 54 -16.10 7.16 -24.33
N GLY A 55 -16.87 7.81 -23.46
CA GLY A 55 -17.99 7.20 -22.73
C GLY A 55 -19.17 6.84 -23.62
N GLY A 56 -19.20 7.28 -24.89
CA GLY A 56 -20.38 7.11 -25.75
C GLY A 56 -21.65 7.59 -25.10
N ASP A 57 -22.70 6.79 -25.17
CA ASP A 57 -24.01 7.09 -24.53
C ASP A 57 -24.17 6.47 -23.12
N SER A 58 -23.06 6.02 -22.50
CA SER A 58 -23.09 5.45 -21.17
C SER A 58 -23.27 6.56 -20.11
N GLN A 59 -24.20 6.33 -19.17
CA GLN A 59 -24.39 7.20 -18.00
C GLN A 59 -23.46 6.82 -16.83
N ASN A 60 -22.88 5.63 -16.85
CA ASN A 60 -22.13 5.05 -15.76
C ASN A 60 -20.62 5.15 -15.93
N LEU A 61 -20.13 5.40 -17.15
CA LEU A 61 -18.70 5.43 -17.47
C LEU A 61 -18.31 6.79 -18.07
N GLN A 62 -17.36 7.43 -17.41
CA GLN A 62 -16.82 8.73 -17.83
C GLN A 62 -15.44 8.59 -18.48
N PRO A 63 -15.07 9.48 -19.42
CA PRO A 63 -13.72 9.53 -19.96
C PRO A 63 -12.65 9.62 -18.87
N GLY A 64 -11.55 8.89 -19.03
CA GLY A 64 -10.46 8.80 -18.04
C GLY A 64 -10.67 7.80 -16.90
N GLN A 65 -11.83 7.17 -16.79
CA GLN A 65 -12.11 6.19 -15.75
C GLN A 65 -11.46 4.83 -16.06
N ILE A 66 -10.84 4.22 -15.04
CA ILE A 66 -10.28 2.87 -15.13
C ILE A 66 -11.35 1.85 -14.80
N VAL A 67 -11.60 0.91 -15.71
CA VAL A 67 -12.63 -0.10 -15.60
C VAL A 67 -12.10 -1.51 -15.84
N THR A 68 -12.74 -2.49 -15.24
CA THR A 68 -12.44 -3.90 -15.52
C THR A 68 -13.07 -4.33 -16.83
N ALA A 69 -12.45 -5.30 -17.52
CA ALA A 69 -12.97 -5.86 -18.77
C ALA A 69 -14.39 -6.42 -18.62
N ARG A 70 -14.72 -6.95 -17.44
CA ARG A 70 -16.08 -7.45 -17.13
C ARG A 70 -17.10 -6.32 -17.11
N LYS A 71 -16.85 -5.26 -16.33
CA LYS A 71 -17.77 -4.11 -16.22
C LYS A 71 -17.99 -3.44 -17.58
N LEU A 72 -16.90 -3.31 -18.38
CA LEU A 72 -16.99 -2.79 -19.75
C LEU A 72 -17.89 -3.65 -20.64
N ARG A 73 -17.73 -4.99 -20.59
CA ARG A 73 -18.52 -5.92 -21.41
C ARG A 73 -20.01 -5.84 -21.04
N ASP A 74 -20.31 -5.80 -19.75
CA ASP A 74 -21.69 -5.72 -19.27
C ASP A 74 -22.34 -4.42 -19.73
N GLU A 75 -21.64 -3.28 -19.59
CA GLU A 75 -22.14 -1.97 -20.04
C GLU A 75 -22.33 -1.91 -21.56
N ASN A 76 -21.33 -2.34 -22.33
CA ASN A 76 -21.44 -2.38 -23.79
C ASN A 76 -22.54 -3.33 -24.28
N SER A 77 -22.82 -4.41 -23.56
CA SER A 77 -23.93 -5.32 -23.86
C SER A 77 -25.29 -4.65 -23.61
N MET A 78 -25.39 -3.84 -22.56
CA MET A 78 -26.60 -3.05 -22.28
C MET A 78 -26.82 -1.95 -23.34
N LEU A 79 -25.77 -1.22 -23.72
CA LEU A 79 -25.83 -0.18 -24.74
C LEU A 79 -26.23 -0.75 -26.11
N LYS A 80 -25.66 -1.89 -26.50
CA LYS A 80 -26.04 -2.59 -27.76
C LYS A 80 -27.49 -3.03 -27.79
N ARG A 81 -28.05 -3.48 -26.67
CA ARG A 81 -29.50 -3.86 -26.58
C ARG A 81 -30.44 -2.67 -26.78
N ARG A 82 -29.92 -1.44 -26.53
CA ARG A 82 -30.68 -0.19 -26.65
C ARG A 82 -30.35 0.57 -27.93
N ASP A 83 -29.56 -0.02 -28.85
CA ASP A 83 -29.05 0.62 -30.05
C ASP A 83 -28.31 1.94 -29.81
N LEU A 84 -27.60 2.03 -28.66
CA LEU A 84 -26.81 3.19 -28.25
C LEU A 84 -25.33 2.98 -28.60
N LYS A 85 -24.59 4.11 -28.69
CA LYS A 85 -23.16 4.10 -28.99
C LYS A 85 -22.35 3.42 -27.90
N PRO A 86 -21.53 2.39 -28.22
CA PRO A 86 -20.73 1.68 -27.22
C PRO A 86 -19.56 2.56 -26.72
N VAL A 87 -19.07 2.21 -25.51
CA VAL A 87 -17.91 2.85 -24.88
C VAL A 87 -16.64 2.46 -25.61
N SER A 88 -15.81 3.45 -25.97
CA SER A 88 -14.47 3.25 -26.53
C SER A 88 -13.42 3.27 -25.42
N VAL A 89 -12.51 2.31 -25.44
CA VAL A 89 -11.48 2.14 -24.40
C VAL A 89 -10.11 1.84 -24.99
N ARG A 90 -9.06 2.14 -24.22
CA ARG A 90 -7.69 1.66 -24.45
C ARG A 90 -7.22 0.81 -23.27
N ASP A 91 -6.14 0.09 -23.45
CA ASP A 91 -5.49 -0.61 -22.34
C ASP A 91 -4.89 0.38 -21.35
N ALA A 92 -4.96 0.06 -20.06
CA ALA A 92 -4.30 0.85 -19.03
C ALA A 92 -2.77 0.66 -19.13
N VAL A 93 -2.04 1.76 -19.06
CA VAL A 93 -0.58 1.78 -19.14
C VAL A 93 -0.02 1.76 -17.70
N PRO A 94 0.80 0.75 -17.34
CA PRO A 94 1.44 0.72 -16.03
C PRO A 94 2.50 1.81 -15.89
N ALA A 95 2.83 2.18 -14.66
CA ALA A 95 3.94 3.09 -14.38
C ALA A 95 5.29 2.40 -14.62
N THR A 96 6.26 3.19 -15.09
CA THR A 96 7.68 2.80 -15.16
C THR A 96 8.48 3.47 -14.06
N SER A 97 9.55 2.83 -13.62
CA SER A 97 10.37 3.35 -12.53
C SER A 97 11.83 2.97 -12.66
N THR A 98 12.70 3.81 -12.12
CA THR A 98 14.13 3.55 -11.98
C THR A 98 14.49 3.25 -10.53
N GLN A 99 15.31 2.23 -10.31
CA GLN A 99 15.77 1.84 -8.98
C GLN A 99 16.74 2.92 -8.45
N ILE A 100 16.50 3.43 -7.25
CA ILE A 100 17.39 4.38 -6.58
C ILE A 100 18.12 3.74 -5.42
N LEU A 101 19.34 4.21 -5.19
CA LEU A 101 20.14 3.86 -4.02
C LEU A 101 20.12 5.05 -3.05
N GLN A 102 19.59 4.84 -1.85
CA GLN A 102 19.57 5.85 -0.79
C GLN A 102 20.70 5.62 0.21
N GLY A 103 21.31 6.70 0.71
CA GLY A 103 22.21 6.62 1.84
C GLY A 103 21.51 6.09 3.11
N ILE A 104 22.26 5.50 4.03
CA ILE A 104 21.74 4.87 5.26
C ILE A 104 20.84 5.82 6.05
N THR A 105 21.27 7.06 6.25
CA THR A 105 20.52 8.09 7.01
C THR A 105 19.19 8.40 6.33
N ARG A 106 19.19 8.60 5.01
CA ARG A 106 17.97 8.90 4.25
C ARG A 106 17.01 7.71 4.23
N ALA A 107 17.52 6.49 4.08
CA ALA A 107 16.74 5.29 4.15
C ALA A 107 16.07 5.10 5.53
N ALA A 108 16.77 5.46 6.62
CA ALA A 108 16.24 5.39 7.98
C ALA A 108 15.17 6.46 8.27
N LEU A 109 15.27 7.65 7.67
CA LEU A 109 14.30 8.74 7.85
C LEU A 109 13.05 8.60 6.97
N GLN A 110 13.18 7.98 5.81
CA GLN A 110 12.08 7.77 4.85
C GLN A 110 11.37 6.42 5.03
N THR A 111 11.20 5.99 6.26
CA THR A 111 10.42 4.80 6.61
C THR A 111 8.92 5.10 6.62
N SER A 112 8.09 4.04 6.53
CA SER A 112 6.63 4.16 6.67
C SER A 112 6.20 4.64 8.06
N SER A 113 7.00 4.31 9.11
CA SER A 113 6.77 4.75 10.47
C SER A 113 7.45 6.09 10.74
N PHE A 114 6.66 7.14 10.97
CA PHE A 114 7.20 8.44 11.37
C PHE A 114 7.74 8.43 12.81
N MET A 115 7.22 7.58 13.68
CA MET A 115 7.70 7.43 15.05
C MET A 115 9.11 6.87 15.10
N SER A 116 9.38 5.86 14.28
CA SER A 116 10.72 5.29 14.13
C SER A 116 11.72 6.31 13.58
N ALA A 117 11.33 7.06 12.56
CA ALA A 117 12.15 8.13 11.99
C ALA A 117 12.44 9.25 12.99
N ALA A 118 11.41 9.72 13.72
CA ALA A 118 11.53 10.78 14.72
C ALA A 118 12.47 10.39 15.89
N SER A 119 12.49 9.12 16.25
CA SER A 119 13.37 8.62 17.32
C SER A 119 14.85 8.47 16.89
N PHE A 120 15.13 8.55 15.60
CA PHE A 120 16.48 8.43 15.06
C PHE A 120 17.17 9.79 14.94
N GLN A 121 16.64 10.70 14.13
CA GLN A 121 17.16 12.05 13.90
C GLN A 121 16.05 13.01 13.47
N GLU A 122 16.33 14.32 13.53
CA GLU A 122 15.42 15.37 13.07
C GLU A 122 14.01 15.27 13.67
N THR A 123 13.91 14.94 14.96
CA THR A 123 12.65 14.68 15.67
C THR A 123 11.58 15.74 15.41
N THR A 124 11.93 17.02 15.58
CA THR A 124 11.00 18.15 15.41
C THR A 124 10.48 18.25 13.98
N LYS A 125 11.36 18.11 12.99
CA LYS A 125 11.01 18.18 11.57
C LYS A 125 10.08 17.04 11.17
N VAL A 126 10.42 15.81 11.57
CA VAL A 126 9.63 14.62 11.25
C VAL A 126 8.23 14.68 11.89
N LEU A 127 8.14 15.12 13.15
CA LEU A 127 6.87 15.27 13.83
C LEU A 127 6.01 16.39 13.23
N ASN A 128 6.62 17.52 12.85
CA ASN A 128 5.92 18.60 12.17
C ASN A 128 5.34 18.15 10.82
N GLU A 129 6.14 17.48 10.01
CA GLU A 129 5.67 16.93 8.74
C GLU A 129 4.54 15.91 8.93
N ALA A 130 4.69 15.01 9.92
CA ALA A 130 3.66 14.02 10.24
C ALA A 130 2.35 14.68 10.67
N ALA A 131 2.41 15.77 11.45
CA ALA A 131 1.25 16.53 11.88
C ALA A 131 0.57 17.28 10.72
N ILE A 132 1.36 17.93 9.85
CA ILE A 132 0.84 18.68 8.69
C ILE A 132 0.13 17.75 7.70
N TYR A 133 0.72 16.59 7.42
CA TYR A 133 0.16 15.62 6.46
C TYR A 133 -0.84 14.64 7.10
N GLY A 134 -1.08 14.72 8.40
CA GLY A 134 -1.98 13.80 9.10
C GLY A 134 -1.55 12.32 8.98
N LYS A 135 -0.24 12.06 9.04
CA LYS A 135 0.28 10.70 8.90
C LYS A 135 -0.18 9.79 10.03
N VAL A 136 -0.54 8.58 9.70
CA VAL A 136 -0.90 7.52 10.66
C VAL A 136 0.19 6.47 10.66
N ASP A 137 0.69 6.11 11.84
CA ASP A 137 1.69 5.05 11.99
C ASP A 137 0.98 3.69 12.18
N PRO A 138 1.24 2.69 11.34
CA PRO A 138 0.58 1.39 11.44
C PRO A 138 1.05 0.53 12.63
N LEU A 139 2.11 0.95 13.35
CA LEU A 139 2.71 0.24 14.48
C LEU A 139 3.09 -1.22 14.16
N GLU A 140 3.68 -1.44 13.01
CA GLU A 140 4.12 -2.77 12.55
C GLU A 140 5.53 -3.12 13.00
N GLY A 141 6.38 -2.12 13.24
CA GLY A 141 7.76 -2.30 13.69
C GLY A 141 7.88 -2.55 15.19
N LEU A 142 9.09 -2.92 15.61
CA LEU A 142 9.38 -3.13 17.03
C LEU A 142 9.51 -1.81 17.79
N LYS A 143 10.20 -0.83 17.18
CA LYS A 143 10.57 0.44 17.78
C LYS A 143 9.35 1.30 18.14
N GLU A 144 8.38 1.39 17.26
CA GLU A 144 7.14 2.13 17.42
C GLU A 144 6.32 1.59 18.59
N ASN A 145 6.19 0.26 18.67
CA ASN A 145 5.45 -0.40 19.76
C ASN A 145 6.14 -0.20 21.12
N VAL A 146 7.47 -0.26 21.15
CA VAL A 146 8.24 -0.01 22.38
C VAL A 146 8.07 1.43 22.85
N ILE A 147 8.11 2.41 21.93
CA ILE A 147 7.91 3.83 22.25
C ILE A 147 6.51 4.08 22.83
N CYS A 148 5.48 3.43 22.25
CA CYS A 148 4.10 3.54 22.73
C CYS A 148 3.80 2.72 24.01
N GLY A 149 4.74 1.89 24.47
CA GLY A 149 4.51 0.97 25.59
C GLY A 149 3.60 -0.21 25.24
N HIS A 150 3.46 -0.52 23.96
CA HIS A 150 2.70 -1.68 23.49
C HIS A 150 3.58 -2.93 23.47
N LEU A 151 2.94 -4.11 23.51
CA LEU A 151 3.62 -5.36 23.21
C LEU A 151 4.09 -5.34 21.77
N ILE A 152 5.31 -5.83 21.53
CA ILE A 152 5.84 -5.98 20.18
C ILE A 152 4.96 -6.96 19.36
N PRO A 153 4.78 -6.78 18.04
CA PRO A 153 3.90 -7.60 17.23
C PRO A 153 4.51 -8.96 16.90
N VAL A 154 5.02 -9.67 17.91
CA VAL A 154 5.66 -10.98 17.83
C VAL A 154 5.21 -11.84 19.01
N GLY A 155 4.99 -13.12 18.79
CA GLY A 155 4.55 -14.05 19.84
C GLY A 155 3.20 -13.62 20.44
N THR A 156 3.14 -13.47 21.75
CA THR A 156 1.92 -13.10 22.49
C THR A 156 1.41 -11.69 22.18
N GLY A 157 2.23 -10.84 21.55
CA GLY A 157 1.85 -9.49 21.12
C GLY A 157 1.20 -9.42 19.73
N MET A 158 1.13 -10.53 19.00
CA MET A 158 0.46 -10.59 17.70
C MET A 158 -1.04 -10.30 17.85
N LYS A 159 -1.58 -9.47 16.95
CA LYS A 159 -3.01 -9.07 16.97
C LYS A 159 -3.94 -10.29 16.92
N GLU A 160 -3.56 -11.29 16.15
CA GLU A 160 -4.30 -12.54 15.95
C GLU A 160 -4.39 -13.38 17.25
N LEU A 161 -3.36 -13.32 18.09
CA LEU A 161 -3.29 -14.10 19.32
C LEU A 161 -3.89 -13.37 20.55
N ARG A 162 -4.14 -12.06 20.47
CA ARG A 162 -4.70 -11.27 21.58
C ARG A 162 -6.11 -11.72 21.98
N GLY A 163 -6.88 -12.26 21.06
CA GLY A 163 -8.22 -12.77 21.29
C GLY A 163 -8.28 -14.29 21.57
N LEU A 164 -7.14 -14.96 21.62
CA LEU A 164 -7.09 -16.39 21.80
C LEU A 164 -7.26 -16.75 23.28
N VAL A 165 -8.37 -17.36 23.60
CA VAL A 165 -8.64 -17.92 24.94
C VAL A 165 -8.31 -19.40 24.90
N VAL A 166 -7.30 -19.81 25.67
CA VAL A 166 -6.93 -21.21 25.84
C VAL A 166 -7.66 -21.75 27.06
N GLY A 167 -8.55 -22.71 26.84
CA GLY A 167 -9.34 -23.33 27.90
C GLY A 167 -9.85 -24.71 27.51
N SER A 168 -10.40 -25.46 28.44
CA SER A 168 -11.08 -26.70 28.16
C SER A 168 -12.45 -26.44 27.51
N LYS A 169 -13.03 -27.44 26.81
CA LYS A 169 -14.37 -27.31 26.25
C LYS A 169 -15.42 -26.99 27.30
N GLU A 170 -15.29 -27.51 28.52
CA GLU A 170 -16.18 -27.28 29.66
C GLU A 170 -16.12 -25.83 30.16
N GLU A 171 -14.93 -25.21 30.14
CA GLU A 171 -14.78 -23.79 30.49
C GLU A 171 -15.39 -22.87 29.43
N MET A 172 -15.27 -23.24 28.14
CA MET A 172 -15.87 -22.50 27.04
C MET A 172 -17.41 -22.54 27.09
N GLU A 173 -18.00 -23.70 27.38
CA GLU A 173 -19.45 -23.85 27.53
C GLU A 173 -19.98 -23.04 28.71
N LYS A 174 -19.27 -22.99 29.84
CA LYS A 174 -19.59 -22.13 31.00
C LYS A 174 -19.53 -20.63 30.67
N MET A 175 -18.58 -20.19 29.86
CA MET A 175 -18.48 -18.79 29.41
C MET A 175 -19.59 -18.40 28.42
N GLN A 176 -20.04 -19.32 27.58
CA GLN A 176 -21.14 -19.09 26.63
C GLN A 176 -22.53 -19.20 27.26
N GLY A 177 -22.68 -19.99 28.31
CA GLY A 177 -23.92 -20.15 29.04
C GLY A 177 -24.29 -19.03 30.05
N ASN A 178 -23.38 -18.08 30.24
CA ASN A 178 -23.54 -16.93 31.16
C ASN A 178 -23.82 -15.59 30.42
N LYS A 179 -24.31 -15.65 29.16
CA LYS A 179 -24.76 -14.47 28.43
C LYS A 179 -26.27 -14.41 28.33
#